data_b814a7a40f8d300373342a390aa33085
#
_entry.id   b814a7a40f8d300373342a390aa33085
#
_cell.length_a   1.000
_cell.length_b   1.000
_cell.length_c   1.000
_cell.angle_alpha   90.00
_cell.angle_beta   90.00
_cell.angle_gamma   90.00
#
_symmetry.space_group_name_H-M   'P 1'
#
loop_
_entity.id
_entity.type
_entity.pdbx_description
1 polymer ?
#
loop_
_entity_poly.entity_id
_entity_poly.type
_entity_poly.pdbx_seq_one_letter_code
_entity_poly.pdbx_strand_id
1 'polypeptide(L)'
;MIILYKQIVPGQTIGIIGGGQLGRMMAIAAKEMGFRVAVLDPTPDSPCGQVADIEIIAEYNDFAAIQKLAAVSDVITYEFENIDADALNWLVEHAYVPQGSRLLAITQDRASEKKAITDAGLPVAPYVKVQSKEDLFSGIETIGLPCVLKTCRGGYDGKGQFVIRSKEDSVQALSLLETGPCVLERWLSFAKEISVIVTRNGYGAMAVFPVAENIHIDNILHKTIVPARISGHIAKKAVRYAETLADYFGLVGTLAVEMFLTKEGDIYINELAPRPHNSGHYTINACATSQFAQHIRAVCNWPLGSTELLKPAVMVNILGEHVEPIIQNIATLRDAHLHLYGKKEAKPKRKMGHVTVLAEHTDAALKTIDAWQIWNDRRKEYV
;
A
#
# COMPACT_ATOMS: atom_id res chain seq x y z
N MET A 1 -2.49 7.73 -29.63
CA MET A 1 -1.80 6.43 -29.79
C MET A 1 -2.66 5.39 -29.07
N ILE A 2 -3.23 4.42 -29.79
CA ILE A 2 -4.00 3.33 -29.15
C ILE A 2 -2.96 2.43 -28.47
N ILE A 3 -2.92 2.39 -27.15
CA ILE A 3 -2.09 1.44 -26.41
C ILE A 3 -2.72 0.06 -26.64
N LEU A 4 -2.09 -0.75 -27.47
CA LEU A 4 -2.43 -2.16 -27.62
C LEU A 4 -1.88 -2.91 -26.39
N TYR A 5 -2.77 -3.23 -25.43
CA TYR A 5 -2.39 -4.02 -24.29
C TYR A 5 -2.08 -5.46 -24.71
N LYS A 6 -0.83 -5.87 -24.47
CA LYS A 6 -0.37 -7.24 -24.77
C LYS A 6 -0.95 -8.21 -23.73
N GLN A 7 -1.54 -9.29 -24.17
CA GLN A 7 -1.92 -10.39 -23.29
C GLN A 7 -0.69 -11.26 -22.99
N ILE A 8 -0.35 -11.41 -21.73
CA ILE A 8 0.75 -12.26 -21.26
C ILE A 8 0.16 -13.61 -20.84
N VAL A 9 0.77 -14.69 -21.28
CA VAL A 9 0.23 -16.06 -21.10
C VAL A 9 1.14 -16.92 -20.23
N PRO A 10 0.62 -18.02 -19.62
CA PRO A 10 1.42 -18.94 -18.81
C PRO A 10 2.67 -19.42 -19.56
N GLY A 11 3.76 -19.62 -18.81
CA GLY A 11 5.09 -19.91 -19.35
C GLY A 11 5.94 -18.68 -19.66
N GLN A 12 5.32 -17.50 -19.85
CA GLN A 12 6.03 -16.24 -19.96
C GLN A 12 6.52 -15.72 -18.60
N THR A 13 7.43 -14.74 -18.60
CA THR A 13 8.12 -14.25 -17.41
C THR A 13 7.57 -12.89 -16.99
N ILE A 14 7.21 -12.78 -15.72
CA ILE A 14 6.86 -11.52 -15.05
C ILE A 14 8.11 -11.00 -14.34
N GLY A 15 8.59 -9.81 -14.71
CA GLY A 15 9.62 -9.09 -13.98
C GLY A 15 9.04 -8.29 -12.83
N ILE A 16 9.64 -8.35 -11.65
CA ILE A 16 9.22 -7.59 -10.47
C ILE A 16 10.39 -6.75 -9.99
N ILE A 17 10.18 -5.43 -9.88
CA ILE A 17 11.13 -4.51 -9.25
C ILE A 17 10.78 -4.45 -7.77
N GLY A 18 11.73 -4.89 -6.92
CA GLY A 18 11.56 -5.01 -5.48
C GLY A 18 11.35 -6.45 -5.03
N GLY A 19 12.22 -6.89 -4.12
CA GLY A 19 12.29 -8.25 -3.58
C GLY A 19 11.62 -8.41 -2.22
N GLY A 20 10.83 -7.46 -1.75
CA GLY A 20 10.18 -7.50 -0.45
C GLY A 20 8.98 -8.44 -0.37
N GLN A 21 8.15 -8.23 0.66
CA GLN A 21 7.00 -9.12 0.91
C GLN A 21 5.90 -9.00 -0.15
N LEU A 22 5.68 -7.81 -0.72
CA LEU A 22 4.65 -7.63 -1.75
C LEU A 22 5.08 -8.32 -3.04
N GLY A 23 6.36 -8.18 -3.42
CA GLY A 23 6.97 -8.91 -4.53
C GLY A 23 6.85 -10.42 -4.35
N ARG A 24 7.17 -10.94 -3.13
CA ARG A 24 6.98 -12.36 -2.80
C ARG A 24 5.54 -12.83 -3.02
N MET A 25 4.55 -12.10 -2.52
CA MET A 25 3.14 -12.49 -2.65
C MET A 25 2.64 -12.37 -4.09
N MET A 26 3.12 -11.37 -4.86
CA MET A 26 2.87 -11.29 -6.31
C MET A 26 3.51 -12.46 -7.06
N ALA A 27 4.75 -12.81 -6.73
CA ALA A 27 5.44 -13.94 -7.33
C ALA A 27 4.72 -15.28 -7.07
N ILE A 28 4.26 -15.53 -5.84
CA ILE A 28 3.47 -16.71 -5.49
C ILE A 28 2.20 -16.75 -6.34
N ALA A 29 1.43 -15.66 -6.41
CA ALA A 29 0.22 -15.59 -7.22
C ALA A 29 0.51 -15.80 -8.72
N ALA A 30 1.63 -15.27 -9.23
CA ALA A 30 2.06 -15.48 -10.62
C ALA A 30 2.40 -16.96 -10.89
N LYS A 31 3.13 -17.60 -9.98
CA LYS A 31 3.49 -19.02 -10.11
C LYS A 31 2.29 -19.95 -10.05
N GLU A 32 1.29 -19.67 -9.21
CA GLU A 32 0.01 -20.39 -9.18
C GLU A 32 -0.74 -20.31 -10.53
N MET A 33 -0.53 -19.24 -11.30
CA MET A 33 -1.09 -19.06 -12.65
C MET A 33 -0.18 -19.61 -13.77
N GLY A 34 0.95 -20.24 -13.42
CA GLY A 34 1.86 -20.86 -14.40
C GLY A 34 2.87 -19.90 -15.03
N PHE A 35 3.09 -18.71 -14.48
CA PHE A 35 4.12 -17.78 -14.94
C PHE A 35 5.49 -18.09 -14.34
N ARG A 36 6.54 -17.70 -15.06
CA ARG A 36 7.88 -17.56 -14.49
C ARG A 36 8.03 -16.17 -13.88
N VAL A 37 8.94 -16.03 -12.92
CA VAL A 37 9.18 -14.77 -12.20
C VAL A 37 10.67 -14.45 -12.21
N ALA A 38 10.99 -13.23 -12.62
CA ALA A 38 12.30 -12.60 -12.44
C ALA A 38 12.15 -11.44 -11.43
N VAL A 39 13.09 -11.28 -10.51
CA VAL A 39 13.09 -10.17 -9.54
C VAL A 39 14.41 -9.42 -9.56
N LEU A 40 14.32 -8.09 -9.42
CA LEU A 40 15.46 -7.21 -9.18
C LEU A 40 15.37 -6.64 -7.77
N ASP A 41 16.37 -6.90 -6.94
CA ASP A 41 16.49 -6.36 -5.57
C ASP A 41 17.97 -6.31 -5.15
N PRO A 42 18.42 -5.29 -4.39
CA PRO A 42 19.80 -5.22 -3.92
C PRO A 42 20.15 -6.27 -2.85
N THR A 43 19.13 -6.85 -2.20
CA THR A 43 19.32 -7.80 -1.10
C THR A 43 19.33 -9.23 -1.64
N PRO A 44 20.45 -9.97 -1.53
CA PRO A 44 20.48 -11.37 -1.95
C PRO A 44 19.56 -12.23 -1.06
N ASP A 45 18.94 -13.25 -1.67
CA ASP A 45 17.98 -14.12 -1.01
C ASP A 45 16.82 -13.29 -0.39
N SER A 46 16.38 -12.30 -1.16
CA SER A 46 15.26 -11.45 -0.78
C SER A 46 13.95 -12.26 -0.65
N PRO A 47 12.93 -11.80 0.10
CA PRO A 47 11.65 -12.50 0.20
C PRO A 47 11.06 -12.94 -1.15
N CYS A 48 11.13 -12.11 -2.18
CA CYS A 48 10.71 -12.47 -3.53
C CYS A 48 11.73 -13.38 -4.22
N GLY A 49 13.04 -13.13 -4.05
CA GLY A 49 14.12 -13.96 -4.60
C GLY A 49 14.02 -15.42 -4.20
N GLN A 50 13.58 -15.70 -2.96
CA GLN A 50 13.36 -17.07 -2.48
C GLN A 50 12.31 -17.87 -3.24
N VAL A 51 11.44 -17.23 -4.02
CA VAL A 51 10.36 -17.86 -4.79
C VAL A 51 10.41 -17.55 -6.28
N ALA A 52 11.28 -16.66 -6.71
CA ALA A 52 11.49 -16.31 -8.10
C ALA A 52 12.30 -17.39 -8.84
N ASP A 53 12.19 -17.45 -10.18
CA ASP A 53 13.00 -18.32 -11.04
C ASP A 53 14.35 -17.67 -11.38
N ILE A 54 14.38 -16.34 -11.38
CA ILE A 54 15.60 -15.54 -11.68
C ILE A 54 15.69 -14.43 -10.63
N GLU A 55 16.80 -14.40 -9.89
CA GLU A 55 17.13 -13.28 -8.98
C GLU A 55 18.26 -12.44 -9.61
N ILE A 56 18.03 -11.14 -9.76
CA ILE A 56 19.00 -10.15 -10.20
C ILE A 56 19.33 -9.30 -8.99
N ILE A 57 20.57 -9.43 -8.48
CA ILE A 57 21.04 -8.72 -7.30
C ILE A 57 21.77 -7.47 -7.74
N ALA A 58 21.13 -6.30 -7.62
CA ALA A 58 21.69 -5.00 -7.96
C ALA A 58 20.83 -3.86 -7.39
N GLU A 59 21.41 -2.66 -7.28
CA GLU A 59 20.68 -1.45 -6.93
C GLU A 59 19.63 -1.10 -8.00
N TYR A 60 18.56 -0.42 -7.59
CA TYR A 60 17.43 -0.10 -8.49
C TYR A 60 17.75 0.95 -9.56
N ASN A 61 18.89 1.62 -9.46
CA ASN A 61 19.43 2.54 -10.46
C ASN A 61 20.58 1.95 -11.30
N ASP A 62 20.89 0.66 -11.13
CA ASP A 62 21.86 -0.05 -12.00
C ASP A 62 21.23 -0.35 -13.35
N PHE A 63 21.59 0.45 -14.36
CA PHE A 63 21.06 0.32 -15.71
C PHE A 63 21.36 -1.02 -16.38
N ALA A 64 22.50 -1.65 -16.09
CA ALA A 64 22.80 -2.97 -16.65
C ALA A 64 21.86 -4.04 -16.08
N ALA A 65 21.55 -3.96 -14.78
CA ALA A 65 20.59 -4.84 -14.13
C ALA A 65 19.16 -4.60 -14.63
N ILE A 66 18.77 -3.33 -14.81
CA ILE A 66 17.48 -2.93 -15.40
C ILE A 66 17.31 -3.49 -16.82
N GLN A 67 18.35 -3.38 -17.67
CA GLN A 67 18.34 -3.96 -19.03
C GLN A 67 18.26 -5.49 -18.98
N LYS A 68 18.95 -6.13 -18.04
CA LYS A 68 18.88 -7.58 -17.84
C LYS A 68 17.46 -8.01 -17.43
N LEU A 69 16.80 -7.27 -16.51
CA LEU A 69 15.41 -7.54 -16.12
C LEU A 69 14.48 -7.41 -17.34
N ALA A 70 14.64 -6.34 -18.13
CA ALA A 70 13.85 -6.13 -19.36
C ALA A 70 14.04 -7.27 -20.37
N ALA A 71 15.27 -7.74 -20.56
CA ALA A 71 15.59 -8.80 -21.52
C ALA A 71 15.00 -10.18 -21.17
N VAL A 72 14.77 -10.46 -19.86
CA VAL A 72 14.25 -11.76 -19.41
C VAL A 72 12.75 -11.73 -19.10
N SER A 73 12.10 -10.58 -19.21
CA SER A 73 10.70 -10.39 -18.80
C SER A 73 9.79 -10.06 -19.98
N ASP A 74 8.62 -10.68 -20.02
CA ASP A 74 7.55 -10.37 -21.00
C ASP A 74 6.67 -9.22 -20.56
N VAL A 75 6.56 -8.99 -19.24
CA VAL A 75 5.89 -7.87 -18.57
C VAL A 75 6.63 -7.53 -17.29
N ILE A 76 6.69 -6.25 -16.95
CA ILE A 76 7.34 -5.78 -15.71
C ILE A 76 6.33 -5.05 -14.84
N THR A 77 6.41 -5.30 -13.53
CA THR A 77 5.67 -4.62 -12.46
C THR A 77 6.61 -4.29 -11.30
N TYR A 78 6.08 -3.60 -10.28
CA TYR A 78 6.86 -3.17 -9.11
C TYR A 78 6.06 -3.33 -7.80
N GLU A 79 6.82 -3.47 -6.68
CA GLU A 79 6.22 -3.69 -5.35
C GLU A 79 6.25 -2.45 -4.43
N PHE A 80 6.96 -1.38 -4.80
CA PHE A 80 7.16 -0.20 -3.93
C PHE A 80 7.26 1.09 -4.74
N GLU A 81 7.16 2.24 -4.04
CA GLU A 81 7.07 3.55 -4.69
C GLU A 81 8.43 4.20 -4.96
N ASN A 82 9.49 3.88 -4.19
CA ASN A 82 10.78 4.59 -4.29
C ASN A 82 11.70 4.03 -5.39
N ILE A 83 11.15 3.80 -6.58
CA ILE A 83 11.92 3.39 -7.75
C ILE A 83 12.56 4.63 -8.37
N ASP A 84 13.78 4.47 -8.87
CA ASP A 84 14.46 5.51 -9.63
C ASP A 84 13.65 5.89 -10.88
N ALA A 85 13.41 7.20 -11.03
CA ALA A 85 12.53 7.69 -12.09
C ALA A 85 13.13 7.47 -13.49
N ASP A 86 14.45 7.61 -13.66
CA ASP A 86 15.11 7.44 -14.95
C ASP A 86 15.13 5.97 -15.36
N ALA A 87 15.37 5.07 -14.40
CA ALA A 87 15.30 3.63 -14.60
C ALA A 87 13.87 3.19 -15.02
N LEU A 88 12.84 3.69 -14.34
CA LEU A 88 11.45 3.34 -14.67
C LEU A 88 11.02 3.94 -16.02
N ASN A 89 11.41 5.17 -16.34
CA ASN A 89 11.10 5.79 -17.63
C ASN A 89 11.77 5.01 -18.77
N TRP A 90 13.04 4.62 -18.61
CA TRP A 90 13.72 3.77 -19.59
C TRP A 90 12.98 2.44 -19.80
N LEU A 91 12.52 1.79 -18.71
CA LEU A 91 11.75 0.54 -18.81
C LEU A 91 10.44 0.73 -19.58
N VAL A 92 9.71 1.82 -19.31
CA VAL A 92 8.43 2.12 -20.00
C VAL A 92 8.65 2.31 -21.51
N GLU A 93 9.83 2.81 -21.94
CA GLU A 93 10.17 3.00 -23.34
C GLU A 93 10.68 1.72 -24.04
N HIS A 94 11.32 0.80 -23.30
CA HIS A 94 12.03 -0.34 -23.86
C HIS A 94 11.46 -1.71 -23.49
N ALA A 95 10.52 -1.77 -22.55
CA ALA A 95 9.88 -2.99 -22.09
C ALA A 95 8.36 -2.81 -21.94
N TYR A 96 7.63 -3.88 -21.72
CA TYR A 96 6.19 -3.80 -21.45
C TYR A 96 5.94 -3.59 -19.96
N VAL A 97 5.69 -2.33 -19.58
CA VAL A 97 5.34 -1.89 -18.22
C VAL A 97 3.94 -1.27 -18.24
N PRO A 98 2.86 -2.06 -18.17
CA PRO A 98 1.50 -1.56 -18.39
C PRO A 98 1.02 -0.55 -17.32
N GLN A 99 1.61 -0.56 -16.13
CA GLN A 99 1.36 0.46 -15.09
C GLN A 99 1.88 1.85 -15.46
N GLY A 100 2.91 1.90 -16.34
CA GLY A 100 3.61 3.14 -16.66
C GLY A 100 4.38 3.74 -15.48
N SER A 101 4.91 4.95 -15.66
CA SER A 101 5.67 5.70 -14.63
C SER A 101 4.87 6.86 -14.03
N ARG A 102 3.81 7.34 -14.72
CA ARG A 102 3.12 8.59 -14.37
C ARG A 102 2.50 8.57 -12.97
N LEU A 103 1.73 7.54 -12.64
CA LEU A 103 1.05 7.47 -11.33
C LEU A 103 2.06 7.32 -10.21
N LEU A 104 3.11 6.51 -10.42
CA LEU A 104 4.18 6.36 -9.46
C LEU A 104 4.89 7.70 -9.19
N ALA A 105 5.23 8.46 -10.23
CA ALA A 105 5.85 9.78 -10.08
C ALA A 105 4.96 10.77 -9.29
N ILE A 106 3.63 10.69 -9.46
CA ILE A 106 2.68 11.50 -8.70
C ILE A 106 2.68 11.10 -7.22
N THR A 107 2.60 9.80 -6.92
CA THR A 107 2.50 9.30 -5.53
C THR A 107 3.83 9.38 -4.76
N GLN A 108 4.96 9.52 -5.44
CA GLN A 108 6.26 9.80 -4.81
C GLN A 108 6.37 11.20 -4.19
N ASP A 109 5.44 12.13 -4.53
CA ASP A 109 5.45 13.51 -4.03
C ASP A 109 4.08 13.90 -3.49
N ARG A 110 3.97 14.09 -2.17
CA ARG A 110 2.70 14.38 -1.48
C ARG A 110 1.96 15.60 -2.01
N ALA A 111 2.67 16.66 -2.43
CA ALA A 111 2.02 17.84 -2.98
C ALA A 111 1.40 17.56 -4.35
N SER A 112 2.10 16.79 -5.18
CA SER A 112 1.64 16.33 -6.48
C SER A 112 0.48 15.37 -6.36
N GLU A 113 0.54 14.43 -5.42
CA GLU A 113 -0.51 13.47 -5.11
C GLU A 113 -1.80 14.16 -4.67
N LYS A 114 -1.72 15.07 -3.68
CA LYS A 114 -2.88 15.82 -3.20
C LYS A 114 -3.49 16.70 -4.28
N LYS A 115 -2.64 17.34 -5.10
CA LYS A 115 -3.11 18.09 -6.25
C LYS A 115 -3.86 17.21 -7.24
N ALA A 116 -3.32 16.05 -7.58
CA ALA A 116 -3.95 15.13 -8.53
C ALA A 116 -5.29 14.57 -8.00
N ILE A 117 -5.39 14.28 -6.70
CA ILE A 117 -6.64 13.86 -6.06
C ILE A 117 -7.68 15.00 -6.12
N THR A 118 -7.26 16.24 -5.85
CA THR A 118 -8.14 17.42 -5.94
C THR A 118 -8.58 17.69 -7.38
N ASP A 119 -7.68 17.56 -8.35
CA ASP A 119 -7.99 17.69 -9.78
C ASP A 119 -8.99 16.61 -10.27
N ALA A 120 -8.99 15.44 -9.63
CA ALA A 120 -10.01 14.39 -9.84
C ALA A 120 -11.36 14.71 -9.16
N GLY A 121 -11.50 15.85 -8.50
CA GLY A 121 -12.73 16.29 -7.83
C GLY A 121 -12.97 15.62 -6.48
N LEU A 122 -11.95 15.05 -5.85
CA LEU A 122 -12.08 14.33 -4.59
C LEU A 122 -11.45 15.08 -3.41
N PRO A 123 -12.00 14.93 -2.20
CA PRO A 123 -11.56 15.67 -1.03
C PRO A 123 -10.27 15.10 -0.42
N VAL A 124 -9.34 16.00 -0.09
CA VAL A 124 -8.18 15.75 0.75
C VAL A 124 -8.24 16.68 1.97
N ALA A 125 -7.49 16.39 3.03
CA ALA A 125 -7.33 17.35 4.12
C ALA A 125 -6.87 18.71 3.57
N PRO A 126 -7.44 19.85 4.01
CA PRO A 126 -6.95 21.16 3.59
C PRO A 126 -5.43 21.26 3.80
N TYR A 127 -4.71 21.73 2.80
CA TYR A 127 -3.26 21.75 2.82
C TYR A 127 -2.67 22.96 2.10
N VAL A 128 -1.45 23.30 2.44
CA VAL A 128 -0.62 24.26 1.72
C VAL A 128 0.79 23.69 1.51
N LYS A 129 1.43 24.07 0.42
CA LYS A 129 2.83 23.72 0.15
C LYS A 129 3.74 24.66 0.95
N VAL A 130 4.79 24.12 1.55
CA VAL A 130 5.75 24.83 2.41
C VAL A 130 7.15 24.55 1.90
N GLN A 131 7.87 25.64 1.53
CA GLN A 131 9.25 25.58 1.02
C GLN A 131 10.20 26.43 1.84
N SER A 132 9.65 27.34 2.66
CA SER A 132 10.40 28.26 3.49
C SER A 132 9.79 28.37 4.89
N LYS A 133 10.52 29.02 5.79
CA LYS A 133 10.05 29.38 7.13
C LYS A 133 8.83 30.30 7.07
N GLU A 134 8.84 31.24 6.14
CA GLU A 134 7.76 32.20 5.90
C GLU A 134 6.49 31.47 5.45
N ASP A 135 6.63 30.48 4.53
CA ASP A 135 5.52 29.65 4.08
C ASP A 135 4.91 28.86 5.25
N LEU A 136 5.76 28.33 6.15
CA LEU A 136 5.27 27.57 7.30
C LEU A 136 4.40 28.45 8.20
N PHE A 137 4.84 29.65 8.56
CA PHE A 137 4.08 30.51 9.45
C PHE A 137 2.79 31.02 8.80
N SER A 138 2.83 31.47 7.54
CA SER A 138 1.63 31.90 6.80
C SER A 138 0.67 30.73 6.57
N GLY A 139 1.23 29.53 6.35
CA GLY A 139 0.47 28.28 6.23
C GLY A 139 -0.27 27.93 7.52
N ILE A 140 0.36 28.09 8.70
CA ILE A 140 -0.29 27.86 10.00
C ILE A 140 -1.45 28.84 10.21
N GLU A 141 -1.31 30.09 9.80
CA GLU A 141 -2.39 31.09 9.87
C GLU A 141 -3.58 30.70 8.96
N THR A 142 -3.28 30.13 7.80
CA THR A 142 -4.29 29.70 6.82
C THR A 142 -5.00 28.40 7.22
N ILE A 143 -4.23 27.38 7.63
CA ILE A 143 -4.73 26.04 7.95
C ILE A 143 -5.32 25.98 9.36
N GLY A 144 -4.74 26.73 10.30
CA GLY A 144 -5.07 26.69 11.72
C GLY A 144 -4.35 25.57 12.47
N LEU A 145 -4.47 25.62 13.81
CA LEU A 145 -3.92 24.58 14.70
C LEU A 145 -5.04 23.68 15.25
N PRO A 146 -4.78 22.41 15.51
CA PRO A 146 -3.54 21.71 15.21
C PRO A 146 -3.40 21.41 13.70
N CYS A 147 -2.15 21.29 13.23
CA CYS A 147 -1.83 20.91 11.85
C CYS A 147 -0.63 19.95 11.84
N VAL A 148 -0.33 19.36 10.71
CA VAL A 148 0.80 18.43 10.56
C VAL A 148 1.65 18.84 9.35
N LEU A 149 2.95 19.03 9.58
CA LEU A 149 3.94 19.24 8.54
C LEU A 149 4.48 17.89 8.11
N LYS A 150 4.48 17.59 6.80
CA LYS A 150 4.96 16.33 6.23
C LYS A 150 5.92 16.62 5.09
N THR A 151 7.05 15.89 5.03
CA THR A 151 7.95 15.97 3.87
C THR A 151 7.22 15.52 2.61
N CYS A 152 7.47 16.19 1.47
CA CYS A 152 6.86 15.79 0.20
C CYS A 152 7.36 14.43 -0.27
N ARG A 153 8.60 14.06 0.05
CA ARG A 153 9.23 12.79 -0.36
C ARG A 153 9.85 12.06 0.82
N GLY A 154 9.99 10.73 0.72
CA GLY A 154 10.75 9.90 1.66
C GLY A 154 10.09 9.63 3.02
N GLY A 155 8.88 10.11 3.29
CA GLY A 155 8.14 9.83 4.52
C GLY A 155 7.37 8.51 4.45
N TYR A 156 7.45 7.66 5.49
CA TYR A 156 6.71 6.41 5.63
C TYR A 156 6.56 6.02 7.10
N ASP A 157 5.50 5.28 7.45
CA ASP A 157 5.23 4.77 8.81
C ASP A 157 5.45 5.86 9.91
N GLY A 158 4.96 7.11 9.66
CA GLY A 158 5.09 8.25 10.58
C GLY A 158 6.43 9.00 10.54
N LYS A 159 7.40 8.56 9.75
CA LYS A 159 8.65 9.29 9.54
C LYS A 159 8.44 10.47 8.58
N GLY A 160 9.21 11.54 8.77
CA GLY A 160 9.10 12.73 7.93
C GLY A 160 7.82 13.55 8.19
N GLN A 161 7.27 13.49 9.40
CA GLN A 161 6.13 14.32 9.81
C GLN A 161 6.30 14.90 11.22
N PHE A 162 5.70 16.06 11.46
CA PHE A 162 5.68 16.73 12.75
C PHE A 162 4.32 17.36 13.00
N VAL A 163 3.68 17.02 14.13
CA VAL A 163 2.38 17.57 14.53
C VAL A 163 2.61 18.88 15.28
N ILE A 164 2.03 19.96 14.77
CA ILE A 164 2.12 21.31 15.33
C ILE A 164 0.83 21.60 16.07
N ARG A 165 0.89 21.67 17.39
CA ARG A 165 -0.25 22.00 18.27
C ARG A 165 -0.21 23.42 18.80
N SER A 166 1.00 24.02 18.83
CA SER A 166 1.25 25.36 19.35
C SER A 166 2.23 26.12 18.48
N LYS A 167 2.40 27.41 18.73
CA LYS A 167 3.41 28.22 18.02
C LYS A 167 4.85 27.78 18.33
N GLU A 168 5.08 27.27 19.53
CA GLU A 168 6.38 26.75 19.96
C GLU A 168 6.78 25.51 19.16
N ASP A 169 5.81 24.62 18.86
CA ASP A 169 6.01 23.42 18.04
C ASP A 169 6.47 23.79 16.62
N SER A 170 6.03 24.95 16.09
CA SER A 170 6.38 25.37 14.74
C SER A 170 7.88 25.60 14.54
N VAL A 171 8.59 26.00 15.60
CA VAL A 171 10.05 26.20 15.55
C VAL A 171 10.77 24.85 15.42
N GLN A 172 10.29 23.81 16.11
CA GLN A 172 10.86 22.47 16.03
C GLN A 172 10.56 21.82 14.65
N ALA A 173 9.39 22.10 14.08
CA ALA A 173 8.98 21.62 12.77
C ALA A 173 9.89 22.12 11.62
N LEU A 174 10.59 23.25 11.81
CA LEU A 174 11.49 23.82 10.79
C LEU A 174 12.59 22.84 10.34
N SER A 175 13.03 21.93 11.21
CA SER A 175 14.04 20.92 10.86
C SER A 175 13.62 20.02 9.70
N LEU A 176 12.31 19.82 9.47
CA LEU A 176 11.83 19.06 8.33
C LEU A 176 12.08 19.76 6.99
N LEU A 177 12.11 21.09 6.97
CA LEU A 177 12.38 21.86 5.75
C LEU A 177 13.83 21.70 5.27
N GLU A 178 14.75 21.30 6.14
CA GLU A 178 16.14 20.99 5.76
C GLU A 178 16.22 19.76 4.84
N THR A 179 15.20 18.87 4.90
CA THR A 179 15.15 17.68 4.05
C THR A 179 14.49 17.91 2.69
N GLY A 180 13.88 19.09 2.48
CA GLY A 180 13.23 19.49 1.23
C GLY A 180 11.83 20.07 1.41
N PRO A 181 11.10 20.27 0.31
CA PRO A 181 9.72 20.78 0.35
C PRO A 181 8.81 19.90 1.21
N CYS A 182 7.84 20.57 1.88
CA CYS A 182 6.85 19.95 2.73
C CYS A 182 5.43 20.31 2.30
N VAL A 183 4.45 19.60 2.82
CA VAL A 183 3.03 20.00 2.87
C VAL A 183 2.62 20.20 4.32
N LEU A 184 1.91 21.28 4.60
CA LEU A 184 1.24 21.51 5.87
C LEU A 184 -0.24 21.18 5.70
N GLU A 185 -0.72 20.20 6.45
CA GLU A 185 -2.11 19.72 6.40
C GLU A 185 -2.83 20.05 7.68
N ARG A 186 -4.14 20.35 7.56
CA ARG A 186 -5.02 20.43 8.74
C ARG A 186 -5.05 19.07 9.43
N TRP A 187 -4.88 19.07 10.75
CA TRP A 187 -5.11 17.87 11.55
C TRP A 187 -6.59 17.53 11.54
N LEU A 188 -6.95 16.40 10.95
CA LEU A 188 -8.31 15.90 10.93
C LEU A 188 -8.58 15.07 12.18
N SER A 189 -9.65 15.40 12.90
CA SER A 189 -10.20 14.50 13.92
C SER A 189 -11.07 13.45 13.20
N PHE A 190 -10.51 12.28 12.98
CA PHE A 190 -11.23 11.19 12.31
C PHE A 190 -11.73 10.14 13.32
N ALA A 191 -12.81 9.46 12.97
CA ALA A 191 -13.36 8.36 13.76
C ALA A 191 -12.72 7.03 13.39
N LYS A 192 -12.34 6.87 12.12
CA LYS A 192 -11.73 5.64 11.58
C LYS A 192 -10.78 5.96 10.41
N GLU A 193 -9.78 5.11 10.28
CA GLU A 193 -9.03 4.98 9.04
C GLU A 193 -9.64 3.82 8.24
N ILE A 194 -9.92 4.05 6.97
CA ILE A 194 -10.45 3.04 6.05
C ILE A 194 -9.60 2.99 4.79
N SER A 195 -9.62 1.86 4.11
CA SER A 195 -8.99 1.74 2.79
C SER A 195 -9.85 0.96 1.81
N VAL A 196 -9.68 1.26 0.54
CA VAL A 196 -10.27 0.53 -0.58
C VAL A 196 -9.16 0.11 -1.52
N ILE A 197 -9.14 -1.17 -1.85
CA ILE A 197 -8.26 -1.71 -2.89
C ILE A 197 -9.09 -1.82 -4.17
N VAL A 198 -8.62 -1.21 -5.25
CA VAL A 198 -9.20 -1.30 -6.58
C VAL A 198 -8.15 -1.82 -7.56
N THR A 199 -8.55 -2.71 -8.43
CA THR A 199 -7.73 -3.19 -9.56
C THR A 199 -8.43 -2.84 -10.86
N ARG A 200 -7.68 -2.33 -11.83
CA ARG A 200 -8.17 -2.03 -13.18
C ARG A 200 -7.23 -2.64 -14.21
N ASN A 201 -7.78 -3.28 -15.23
CA ASN A 201 -6.98 -3.81 -16.34
C ASN A 201 -6.89 -2.83 -17.51
N GLY A 202 -6.08 -3.17 -18.52
CA GLY A 202 -5.89 -2.34 -19.70
C GLY A 202 -7.16 -2.04 -20.50
N TYR A 203 -8.19 -2.89 -20.41
CA TYR A 203 -9.48 -2.67 -21.08
C TYR A 203 -10.43 -1.79 -20.28
N GLY A 204 -10.04 -1.33 -19.10
CA GLY A 204 -10.85 -0.48 -18.23
C GLY A 204 -11.80 -1.21 -17.30
N ALA A 205 -11.82 -2.54 -17.30
CA ALA A 205 -12.58 -3.30 -16.32
C ALA A 205 -11.99 -3.13 -14.92
N MET A 206 -12.85 -2.91 -13.92
CA MET A 206 -12.47 -2.70 -12.52
C MET A 206 -12.98 -3.82 -11.63
N ALA A 207 -12.23 -4.16 -10.61
CA ALA A 207 -12.61 -5.04 -9.52
C ALA A 207 -12.24 -4.34 -8.21
N VAL A 208 -13.23 -4.11 -7.33
CA VAL A 208 -13.05 -3.36 -6.08
C VAL A 208 -13.28 -4.29 -4.92
N PHE A 209 -12.36 -4.31 -3.98
CA PHE A 209 -12.47 -5.10 -2.76
C PHE A 209 -13.36 -4.41 -1.71
N PRO A 210 -13.93 -5.17 -0.77
CA PRO A 210 -14.69 -4.60 0.34
C PRO A 210 -13.88 -3.56 1.10
N VAL A 211 -14.54 -2.52 1.58
CA VAL A 211 -13.89 -1.48 2.41
C VAL A 211 -13.32 -2.11 3.66
N ALA A 212 -12.07 -1.83 3.93
CA ALA A 212 -11.34 -2.27 5.11
C ALA A 212 -11.26 -1.15 6.15
N GLU A 213 -11.43 -1.47 7.43
CA GLU A 213 -11.14 -0.59 8.57
C GLU A 213 -9.73 -0.91 9.08
N ASN A 214 -8.91 0.11 9.20
CA ASN A 214 -7.50 -0.02 9.57
C ASN A 214 -7.25 0.58 10.96
N ILE A 215 -6.54 -0.15 11.79
CA ILE A 215 -6.10 0.29 13.12
C ILE A 215 -4.59 0.39 13.08
N HIS A 216 -4.08 1.60 13.31
CA HIS A 216 -2.65 1.86 13.40
C HIS A 216 -2.21 2.01 14.86
N ILE A 217 -1.02 1.52 15.19
CA ILE A 217 -0.33 1.74 16.46
C ILE A 217 1.05 2.29 16.11
N ASP A 218 1.42 3.42 16.71
CA ASP A 218 2.69 4.12 16.41
C ASP A 218 2.87 4.37 14.89
N ASN A 219 1.80 4.73 14.17
CA ASN A 219 1.74 4.93 12.70
C ASN A 219 2.04 3.67 11.87
N ILE A 220 2.07 2.48 12.45
CA ILE A 220 2.22 1.22 11.74
C ILE A 220 0.88 0.50 11.72
N LEU A 221 0.45 0.04 10.55
CA LEU A 221 -0.78 -0.74 10.44
C LEU A 221 -0.67 -1.98 11.34
N HIS A 222 -1.57 -2.06 12.32
CA HIS A 222 -1.64 -3.14 13.29
C HIS A 222 -2.68 -4.19 12.89
N LYS A 223 -3.95 -3.76 12.73
CA LYS A 223 -5.06 -4.64 12.35
C LYS A 223 -5.83 -4.07 11.16
N THR A 224 -6.36 -4.96 10.32
CA THR A 224 -7.32 -4.65 9.27
C THR A 224 -8.57 -5.49 9.48
N ILE A 225 -9.73 -4.85 9.55
CA ILE A 225 -11.04 -5.46 9.82
C ILE A 225 -11.90 -5.37 8.57
N VAL A 226 -12.42 -6.48 8.09
CA VAL A 226 -13.22 -6.53 6.84
C VAL A 226 -14.46 -7.41 7.04
N PRO A 227 -15.66 -6.91 6.66
CA PRO A 227 -15.92 -5.54 6.17
C PRO A 227 -15.70 -4.48 7.26
N ALA A 228 -15.39 -3.26 6.86
CA ALA A 228 -15.28 -2.13 7.76
C ALA A 228 -16.58 -1.92 8.55
N ARG A 229 -16.48 -1.58 9.83
CA ARG A 229 -17.63 -1.32 10.73
C ARG A 229 -18.18 0.09 10.50
N ILE A 230 -18.74 0.32 9.31
CA ILE A 230 -19.30 1.58 8.83
C ILE A 230 -20.65 1.36 8.15
N SER A 231 -21.41 2.44 7.90
CA SER A 231 -22.69 2.32 7.19
C SER A 231 -22.50 1.96 5.71
N GLY A 232 -23.48 1.29 5.12
CA GLY A 232 -23.43 0.94 3.69
C GLY A 232 -23.35 2.16 2.77
N HIS A 233 -23.88 3.31 3.20
CA HIS A 233 -23.77 4.58 2.44
C HIS A 233 -22.30 5.05 2.39
N ILE A 234 -21.61 5.05 3.52
CA ILE A 234 -20.20 5.42 3.61
C ILE A 234 -19.34 4.45 2.80
N ALA A 235 -19.60 3.14 2.91
CA ALA A 235 -18.88 2.13 2.14
C ALA A 235 -19.02 2.38 0.62
N LYS A 236 -20.23 2.62 0.13
CA LYS A 236 -20.47 2.95 -1.28
C LYS A 236 -19.78 4.24 -1.72
N LYS A 237 -19.71 5.26 -0.84
CA LYS A 237 -18.99 6.52 -1.12
C LYS A 237 -17.49 6.27 -1.24
N ALA A 238 -16.89 5.49 -0.33
CA ALA A 238 -15.46 5.15 -0.36
C ALA A 238 -15.09 4.35 -1.63
N VAL A 239 -15.92 3.36 -2.01
CA VAL A 239 -15.74 2.59 -3.25
C VAL A 239 -15.75 3.51 -4.47
N ARG A 240 -16.73 4.41 -4.59
CA ARG A 240 -16.79 5.37 -5.71
C ARG A 240 -15.55 6.27 -5.78
N TYR A 241 -14.99 6.68 -4.65
CA TYR A 241 -13.76 7.48 -4.65
C TYR A 241 -12.59 6.71 -5.24
N ALA A 242 -12.43 5.43 -4.86
CA ALA A 242 -11.40 4.57 -5.41
C ALA A 242 -11.58 4.31 -6.92
N GLU A 243 -12.81 4.06 -7.37
CA GLU A 243 -13.14 3.89 -8.79
C GLU A 243 -12.85 5.16 -9.60
N THR A 244 -13.22 6.33 -9.07
CA THR A 244 -12.96 7.63 -9.71
C THR A 244 -11.45 7.84 -9.89
N LEU A 245 -10.62 7.53 -8.89
CA LEU A 245 -9.17 7.67 -9.00
C LEU A 245 -8.57 6.66 -9.99
N ALA A 246 -9.01 5.41 -9.94
CA ALA A 246 -8.54 4.38 -10.86
C ALA A 246 -8.82 4.75 -12.33
N ASP A 247 -9.97 5.37 -12.59
CA ASP A 247 -10.34 5.83 -13.92
C ASP A 247 -9.59 7.12 -14.32
N TYR A 248 -9.54 8.12 -13.42
CA TYR A 248 -8.83 9.38 -13.64
C TYR A 248 -7.35 9.17 -14.01
N PHE A 249 -6.69 8.23 -13.35
CA PHE A 249 -5.29 7.90 -13.64
C PHE A 249 -5.12 6.95 -14.83
N GLY A 250 -6.18 6.35 -15.35
CA GLY A 250 -6.09 5.28 -16.34
C GLY A 250 -5.30 4.08 -15.79
N LEU A 251 -5.55 3.74 -14.51
CA LEU A 251 -4.83 2.70 -13.79
C LEU A 251 -4.76 1.38 -14.59
N VAL A 252 -3.59 0.76 -14.60
CA VAL A 252 -3.44 -0.67 -14.89
C VAL A 252 -2.72 -1.30 -13.70
N GLY A 253 -3.27 -2.36 -13.13
CA GLY A 253 -2.78 -2.94 -11.88
C GLY A 253 -3.67 -2.60 -10.70
N THR A 254 -3.12 -2.61 -9.50
CA THR A 254 -3.81 -2.40 -8.23
C THR A 254 -3.45 -1.05 -7.64
N LEU A 255 -4.46 -0.36 -7.09
CA LEU A 255 -4.33 0.87 -6.34
C LEU A 255 -4.99 0.69 -4.97
N ALA A 256 -4.27 1.00 -3.91
CA ALA A 256 -4.85 1.19 -2.59
C ALA A 256 -5.11 2.67 -2.36
N VAL A 257 -6.30 2.99 -1.85
CA VAL A 257 -6.72 4.34 -1.48
C VAL A 257 -6.96 4.37 0.01
N GLU A 258 -6.11 5.05 0.77
CA GLU A 258 -6.27 5.24 2.21
C GLU A 258 -7.07 6.52 2.49
N MET A 259 -8.00 6.44 3.43
CA MET A 259 -8.97 7.49 3.70
C MET A 259 -9.19 7.68 5.20
N PHE A 260 -9.41 8.92 5.61
CA PHE A 260 -9.93 9.26 6.93
C PHE A 260 -11.45 9.43 6.87
N LEU A 261 -12.15 8.77 7.79
CA LEU A 261 -13.59 8.93 7.99
C LEU A 261 -13.83 9.73 9.27
N THR A 262 -14.48 10.88 9.16
CA THR A 262 -14.83 11.72 10.31
C THR A 262 -16.07 11.18 11.03
N LYS A 263 -16.36 11.73 12.23
CA LYS A 263 -17.58 11.40 12.99
C LYS A 263 -18.85 11.84 12.26
N GLU A 264 -18.77 12.88 11.47
CA GLU A 264 -19.85 13.44 10.67
C GLU A 264 -20.14 12.61 9.39
N GLY A 265 -19.26 11.64 9.04
CA GLY A 265 -19.40 10.80 7.87
C GLY A 265 -18.70 11.35 6.62
N ASP A 266 -17.86 12.37 6.78
CA ASP A 266 -17.04 12.87 5.69
C ASP A 266 -15.82 11.97 5.48
N ILE A 267 -15.47 11.76 4.21
CA ILE A 267 -14.31 10.98 3.81
C ILE A 267 -13.29 11.92 3.17
N TYR A 268 -12.06 11.87 3.65
CA TYR A 268 -10.91 12.56 3.06
C TYR A 268 -9.87 11.54 2.63
N ILE A 269 -9.36 11.66 1.40
CA ILE A 269 -8.28 10.80 0.93
C ILE A 269 -6.98 11.23 1.61
N ASN A 270 -6.27 10.27 2.19
CA ASN A 270 -4.99 10.48 2.86
C ASN A 270 -3.83 10.28 1.90
N GLU A 271 -3.69 9.07 1.34
CA GLU A 271 -2.63 8.71 0.40
C GLU A 271 -3.05 7.59 -0.56
N LEU A 272 -2.28 7.44 -1.63
CA LEU A 272 -2.45 6.45 -2.68
C LEU A 272 -1.22 5.55 -2.76
N ALA A 273 -1.43 4.24 -2.91
CA ALA A 273 -0.34 3.31 -3.21
C ALA A 273 -0.67 2.55 -4.52
N PRO A 274 0.05 2.84 -5.63
CA PRO A 274 -0.23 2.24 -6.95
C PRO A 274 0.35 0.83 -7.08
N ARG A 275 0.03 -0.02 -6.12
CA ARG A 275 0.49 -1.42 -5.97
C ARG A 275 -0.40 -2.18 -4.98
N PRO A 276 -0.26 -3.51 -4.85
CA PRO A 276 -0.83 -4.23 -3.71
C PRO A 276 -0.40 -3.62 -2.38
N HIS A 277 -1.29 -3.65 -1.38
CA HIS A 277 -1.09 -2.93 -0.13
C HIS A 277 -1.27 -3.82 1.11
N ASN A 278 -0.64 -3.42 2.22
CA ASN A 278 -0.70 -4.17 3.48
C ASN A 278 -2.15 -4.34 3.99
N SER A 279 -2.98 -3.31 3.87
CA SER A 279 -4.40 -3.39 4.25
C SER A 279 -5.22 -4.36 3.39
N GLY A 280 -4.68 -4.83 2.26
CA GLY A 280 -5.29 -5.84 1.38
C GLY A 280 -4.79 -7.26 1.59
N HIS A 281 -3.92 -7.54 2.57
CA HIS A 281 -3.38 -8.89 2.76
C HIS A 281 -4.45 -9.93 3.14
N TYR A 282 -5.51 -9.52 3.83
CA TYR A 282 -6.65 -10.38 4.14
C TYR A 282 -7.23 -11.06 2.89
N THR A 283 -7.12 -10.41 1.72
CA THR A 283 -7.70 -10.92 0.47
C THR A 283 -7.16 -12.27 0.05
N ILE A 284 -5.96 -12.66 0.49
CA ILE A 284 -5.35 -13.95 0.16
C ILE A 284 -6.25 -15.09 0.64
N ASN A 285 -6.84 -14.95 1.83
CA ASN A 285 -7.60 -16.02 2.46
C ASN A 285 -9.10 -15.72 2.52
N ALA A 286 -9.50 -14.45 2.51
CA ALA A 286 -10.87 -14.03 2.74
C ALA A 286 -11.65 -13.66 1.48
N CYS A 287 -11.01 -13.56 0.31
CA CYS A 287 -11.67 -13.20 -0.94
C CYS A 287 -11.52 -14.30 -1.99
N ALA A 288 -12.47 -14.35 -2.94
CA ALA A 288 -12.44 -15.29 -4.04
C ALA A 288 -11.18 -15.15 -4.92
N THR A 289 -10.68 -13.92 -5.09
CA THR A 289 -9.41 -13.63 -5.76
C THR A 289 -8.64 -12.64 -4.89
N SER A 290 -7.35 -12.91 -4.61
CA SER A 290 -6.52 -11.99 -3.80
C SER A 290 -6.15 -10.72 -4.59
N GLN A 291 -5.78 -9.65 -3.88
CA GLN A 291 -5.25 -8.45 -4.52
C GLN A 291 -4.00 -8.71 -5.37
N PHE A 292 -3.21 -9.70 -5.00
CA PHE A 292 -2.01 -10.10 -5.73
C PHE A 292 -2.37 -10.81 -7.03
N ALA A 293 -3.30 -11.76 -6.97
CA ALA A 293 -3.82 -12.43 -8.15
C ALA A 293 -4.52 -11.44 -9.10
N GLN A 294 -5.30 -10.48 -8.56
CA GLN A 294 -5.91 -9.42 -9.37
C GLN A 294 -4.85 -8.54 -10.04
N HIS A 295 -3.80 -8.17 -9.29
CA HIS A 295 -2.71 -7.36 -9.83
C HIS A 295 -2.03 -8.07 -11.01
N ILE A 296 -1.66 -9.34 -10.84
CA ILE A 296 -1.07 -10.16 -11.90
C ILE A 296 -2.01 -10.26 -13.10
N ARG A 297 -3.31 -10.53 -12.89
CA ARG A 297 -4.31 -10.54 -13.96
C ARG A 297 -4.36 -9.20 -14.71
N ALA A 298 -4.32 -8.07 -13.99
CA ALA A 298 -4.38 -6.75 -14.59
C ALA A 298 -3.15 -6.43 -15.44
N VAL A 299 -1.93 -6.67 -14.93
CA VAL A 299 -0.69 -6.38 -15.68
C VAL A 299 -0.45 -7.36 -16.83
N CYS A 300 -0.99 -8.59 -16.72
CA CYS A 300 -1.00 -9.58 -17.79
C CYS A 300 -2.17 -9.41 -18.77
N ASN A 301 -3.01 -8.40 -18.54
CA ASN A 301 -4.19 -8.07 -19.35
C ASN A 301 -5.21 -9.22 -19.46
N TRP A 302 -5.44 -9.91 -18.33
CA TRP A 302 -6.46 -10.94 -18.19
C TRP A 302 -7.78 -10.36 -17.69
N PRO A 303 -8.91 -11.08 -17.85
CA PRO A 303 -10.14 -10.78 -17.13
C PRO A 303 -9.90 -10.77 -15.63
N LEU A 304 -10.43 -9.76 -14.92
CA LEU A 304 -10.35 -9.71 -13.46
C LEU A 304 -11.26 -10.77 -12.84
N GLY A 305 -10.83 -11.33 -11.71
CA GLY A 305 -11.60 -12.28 -10.93
C GLY A 305 -12.58 -11.57 -9.98
N SER A 306 -13.44 -12.36 -9.32
CA SER A 306 -14.34 -11.86 -8.28
C SER A 306 -13.55 -11.40 -7.04
N THR A 307 -13.94 -10.25 -6.49
CA THR A 307 -13.44 -9.71 -5.22
C THR A 307 -14.37 -10.03 -4.04
N GLU A 308 -15.31 -10.95 -4.24
CA GLU A 308 -16.28 -11.37 -3.23
C GLU A 308 -15.59 -11.79 -1.94
N LEU A 309 -16.08 -11.23 -0.82
CA LEU A 309 -15.64 -11.62 0.52
C LEU A 309 -16.29 -12.95 0.89
N LEU A 310 -15.52 -14.00 1.06
CA LEU A 310 -15.99 -15.33 1.41
C LEU A 310 -16.49 -15.40 2.86
N LYS A 311 -15.78 -14.73 3.76
CA LYS A 311 -16.15 -14.57 5.17
C LYS A 311 -15.58 -13.26 5.73
N PRO A 312 -16.25 -12.66 6.73
CA PRO A 312 -15.65 -11.59 7.52
C PRO A 312 -14.28 -12.00 8.07
N ALA A 313 -13.34 -11.08 8.06
CA ALA A 313 -11.96 -11.37 8.41
C ALA A 313 -11.32 -10.25 9.23
N VAL A 314 -10.34 -10.62 10.05
CA VAL A 314 -9.40 -9.69 10.65
C VAL A 314 -7.99 -10.15 10.32
N MET A 315 -7.22 -9.27 9.70
CA MET A 315 -5.79 -9.44 9.50
C MET A 315 -5.04 -8.67 10.59
N VAL A 316 -4.00 -9.27 11.14
CA VAL A 316 -3.08 -8.59 12.08
C VAL A 316 -1.64 -8.77 11.62
N ASN A 317 -0.88 -7.68 11.62
CA ASN A 317 0.54 -7.70 11.24
C ASN A 317 1.39 -8.36 12.33
N ILE A 318 2.38 -9.13 11.91
CA ILE A 318 3.45 -9.67 12.73
C ILE A 318 4.67 -8.77 12.53
N LEU A 319 5.02 -8.02 13.57
CA LEU A 319 6.25 -7.25 13.60
C LEU A 319 7.41 -8.10 14.14
N GLY A 320 8.64 -7.60 14.11
CA GLY A 320 9.80 -8.34 14.55
C GLY A 320 9.68 -8.87 15.97
N GLU A 321 9.14 -8.08 16.88
CA GLU A 321 8.87 -8.43 18.29
C GLU A 321 7.78 -9.52 18.47
N HIS A 322 6.96 -9.76 17.46
CA HIS A 322 5.89 -10.77 17.50
C HIS A 322 6.32 -12.14 16.95
N VAL A 323 7.47 -12.24 16.27
CA VAL A 323 7.88 -13.47 15.57
C VAL A 323 8.08 -14.62 16.56
N GLU A 324 8.84 -14.41 17.62
CA GLU A 324 9.08 -15.44 18.63
C GLU A 324 7.79 -15.88 19.35
N PRO A 325 6.93 -14.96 19.84
CA PRO A 325 5.63 -15.33 20.39
C PRO A 325 4.75 -16.14 19.41
N ILE A 326 4.73 -15.79 18.11
CA ILE A 326 3.98 -16.55 17.10
C ILE A 326 4.50 -17.98 16.97
N ILE A 327 5.82 -18.16 16.89
CA ILE A 327 6.44 -19.48 16.77
C ILE A 327 6.14 -20.34 18.00
N GLN A 328 6.25 -19.79 19.20
CA GLN A 328 5.95 -20.50 20.45
C GLN A 328 4.46 -20.91 20.56
N ASN A 329 3.57 -20.14 19.97
CA ASN A 329 2.12 -20.38 20.01
C ASN A 329 1.56 -21.07 18.77
N ILE A 330 2.39 -21.52 17.83
CA ILE A 330 1.95 -22.04 16.52
C ILE A 330 0.91 -23.17 16.64
N ALA A 331 1.00 -24.01 17.67
CA ALA A 331 0.08 -25.12 17.94
C ALA A 331 -1.34 -24.63 18.31
N THR A 332 -1.49 -23.38 18.77
CA THR A 332 -2.77 -22.78 19.17
C THR A 332 -3.45 -22.00 18.04
N LEU A 333 -2.74 -21.76 16.93
CA LEU A 333 -3.20 -20.95 15.80
C LEU A 333 -4.07 -21.76 14.80
N ARG A 334 -4.94 -22.64 15.31
CA ARG A 334 -5.71 -23.62 14.49
C ARG A 334 -6.49 -22.97 13.35
N ASP A 335 -7.17 -21.87 13.60
CA ASP A 335 -8.07 -21.20 12.65
C ASP A 335 -7.44 -19.95 12.02
N ALA A 336 -6.10 -19.86 12.09
CA ALA A 336 -5.34 -18.74 11.59
C ALA A 336 -4.64 -19.09 10.28
N HIS A 337 -4.69 -18.16 9.33
CA HIS A 337 -3.86 -18.21 8.13
C HIS A 337 -2.58 -17.41 8.39
N LEU A 338 -1.49 -18.12 8.68
CA LEU A 338 -0.18 -17.53 9.00
C LEU A 338 0.65 -17.36 7.73
N HIS A 339 1.14 -16.14 7.50
CA HIS A 339 2.04 -15.79 6.42
C HIS A 339 3.30 -15.12 6.98
N LEU A 340 4.45 -15.80 6.96
CA LEU A 340 5.75 -15.23 7.25
C LEU A 340 6.48 -14.93 5.95
N TYR A 341 7.13 -13.76 5.88
CA TYR A 341 7.67 -13.24 4.61
C TYR A 341 9.06 -13.74 4.26
N GLY A 342 9.73 -14.53 5.14
CA GLY A 342 11.07 -15.04 4.89
C GLY A 342 12.20 -14.01 5.06
N LYS A 343 11.94 -12.88 5.74
CA LYS A 343 12.98 -11.88 6.04
C LYS A 343 13.96 -12.41 7.08
N LYS A 344 15.26 -12.22 6.85
CA LYS A 344 16.35 -12.76 7.71
C LYS A 344 16.36 -12.20 9.13
N GLU A 345 16.07 -10.91 9.31
CA GLU A 345 16.20 -10.22 10.59
C GLU A 345 14.85 -9.72 11.11
N ALA A 346 14.45 -10.19 12.27
CA ALA A 346 13.25 -9.75 12.99
C ALA A 346 13.54 -8.50 13.82
N LYS A 347 13.80 -7.35 13.15
CA LYS A 347 14.00 -6.07 13.85
C LYS A 347 12.69 -5.56 14.43
N PRO A 348 12.68 -4.89 15.62
CA PRO A 348 11.49 -4.23 16.16
C PRO A 348 10.82 -3.34 15.14
N LYS A 349 9.48 -3.35 15.12
CA LYS A 349 8.62 -2.59 14.20
C LYS A 349 8.74 -2.99 12.71
N ARG A 350 9.61 -3.91 12.33
CA ARG A 350 9.71 -4.41 10.95
C ARG A 350 8.60 -5.43 10.70
N LYS A 351 7.79 -5.21 9.66
CA LYS A 351 6.74 -6.14 9.22
C LYS A 351 7.37 -7.47 8.75
N MET A 352 7.17 -8.54 9.50
CA MET A 352 7.75 -9.88 9.27
C MET A 352 6.76 -10.88 8.71
N GLY A 353 5.47 -10.61 8.88
CA GLY A 353 4.39 -11.47 8.46
C GLY A 353 3.02 -10.87 8.76
N HIS A 354 1.99 -11.65 8.56
CA HIS A 354 0.64 -11.36 9.02
C HIS A 354 -0.12 -12.66 9.34
N VAL A 355 -1.16 -12.52 10.15
CA VAL A 355 -2.15 -13.58 10.39
C VAL A 355 -3.49 -13.07 9.92
N THR A 356 -4.27 -13.91 9.24
CA THR A 356 -5.67 -13.62 8.91
C THR A 356 -6.57 -14.66 9.59
N VAL A 357 -7.56 -14.19 10.30
CA VAL A 357 -8.61 -15.00 10.94
C VAL A 357 -9.93 -14.75 10.24
N LEU A 358 -10.56 -15.81 9.78
CA LEU A 358 -11.90 -15.80 9.18
C LEU A 358 -12.92 -16.21 10.25
N ALA A 359 -14.05 -15.50 10.32
CA ALA A 359 -15.12 -15.83 11.28
C ALA A 359 -16.49 -15.45 10.71
N GLU A 360 -17.57 -15.86 11.38
CA GLU A 360 -18.92 -15.45 10.99
C GLU A 360 -19.16 -13.94 11.18
N HIS A 361 -18.43 -13.33 12.14
CA HIS A 361 -18.47 -11.90 12.43
C HIS A 361 -17.07 -11.38 12.78
N THR A 362 -16.77 -10.14 12.46
CA THR A 362 -15.48 -9.50 12.75
C THR A 362 -15.13 -9.52 14.25
N ASP A 363 -16.13 -9.38 15.13
CA ASP A 363 -15.92 -9.43 16.59
C ASP A 363 -15.46 -10.80 17.08
N ALA A 364 -15.90 -11.89 16.42
CA ALA A 364 -15.43 -13.22 16.75
C ALA A 364 -13.95 -13.40 16.34
N ALA A 365 -13.56 -12.91 15.16
CA ALA A 365 -12.17 -12.91 14.73
C ALA A 365 -11.28 -12.08 15.66
N LEU A 366 -11.73 -10.89 16.10
CA LEU A 366 -11.02 -10.06 17.07
C LEU A 366 -10.82 -10.80 18.39
N LYS A 367 -11.86 -11.41 18.94
CA LYS A 367 -11.77 -12.21 20.19
C LYS A 367 -10.78 -13.37 20.07
N THR A 368 -10.74 -14.05 18.91
CA THR A 368 -9.78 -15.12 18.67
C THR A 368 -8.35 -14.59 18.70
N ILE A 369 -8.08 -13.48 18.03
CA ILE A 369 -6.75 -12.84 18.00
C ILE A 369 -6.35 -12.38 19.40
N ASP A 370 -7.24 -11.73 20.13
CA ASP A 370 -6.96 -11.22 21.47
C ASP A 370 -6.72 -12.35 22.49
N ALA A 371 -7.36 -13.52 22.30
CA ALA A 371 -7.16 -14.69 23.16
C ALA A 371 -5.73 -15.27 23.06
N TRP A 372 -5.02 -15.08 21.96
CA TRP A 372 -3.62 -15.52 21.82
C TRP A 372 -2.63 -14.69 22.63
N GLN A 373 -3.00 -13.50 23.06
CA GLN A 373 -2.22 -12.57 23.89
C GLN A 373 -0.84 -12.22 23.33
N ILE A 374 -0.65 -12.36 22.01
CA ILE A 374 0.61 -12.08 21.33
C ILE A 374 0.78 -10.57 21.10
N TRP A 375 -0.32 -9.88 20.82
CA TRP A 375 -0.37 -8.44 20.51
C TRP A 375 -0.85 -7.59 21.68
N ASN A 376 -0.61 -8.02 22.91
CA ASN A 376 -1.03 -7.34 24.15
C ASN A 376 -0.22 -6.08 24.47
N ASP A 377 0.35 -5.43 23.48
CA ASP A 377 1.01 -4.15 23.67
C ASP A 377 -0.04 -3.10 24.12
N ARG A 378 0.05 -2.71 25.40
CA ARG A 378 -0.74 -1.63 26.04
C ARG A 378 -0.39 -0.25 25.46
N ARG A 379 0.00 -0.16 24.19
CA ARG A 379 0.26 1.10 23.51
C ARG A 379 -1.09 1.67 23.07
N LYS A 380 -1.30 2.94 23.43
CA LYS A 380 -2.54 3.69 23.18
C LYS A 380 -2.95 3.56 21.71
N GLU A 381 -4.14 2.98 21.46
CA GLU A 381 -4.87 3.22 20.24
C GLU A 381 -5.10 4.73 20.16
N TYR A 382 -4.55 5.39 19.16
CA TYR A 382 -4.88 6.78 18.88
C TYR A 382 -6.28 6.80 18.29
N VAL A 383 -7.24 7.17 19.13
CA VAL A 383 -8.60 7.55 18.74
C VAL A 383 -8.64 9.06 18.55
#